data_85db2a0fa3607d9e0eb3ccb1a35bc09b
#
_entry.id   85db2a0fa3607d9e0eb3ccb1a35bc09b
#
_cell.length_a   1.000
_cell.length_b   1.000
_cell.length_c   1.000
_cell.angle_alpha   90.00
_cell.angle_beta   90.00
_cell.angle_gamma   90.00
#
_symmetry.space_group_name_H-M   'P 1'
#
loop_
_entity.id
_entity.type
_entity.pdbx_description
1 polymer ?
#
loop_
_entity_poly.entity_id
_entity_poly.type
_entity_poly.pdbx_seq_one_letter_code
_entity_poly.pdbx_strand_id
1 'polypeptide(L)'
;FYWQDFMGDLEYVRQAVRLARKYGPDDVKLFINDYNLESFWDDNKKLKSLIHWIGEWEADGVTHIDGIGTQMHLSCSMDDGTLQNRKKHIEQMFRLMAASGKLVRVSEFDMGMDDASGNAVATADMTEEMHQRMANYYEWIVSTYLKTVPPEQQWGICQWCMTDSPVGSGWRANTPVGVWTGDFYRKHAYAGYVRGLGGKVQTGIETVGQDATRAPKGIYTLGGQKLDRLPAHGVVIVDGKKIVM
;
A
#
# COMPACT_ATOMS: atom_id res chain seq x y z
N PHE A 1 13.08 -24.26 16.74
CA PHE A 1 12.08 -25.29 16.57
C PHE A 1 11.23 -25.00 15.35
N TYR A 2 11.32 -25.85 14.33
CA TYR A 2 10.57 -25.71 13.10
C TYR A 2 9.73 -26.98 12.87
N TRP A 3 8.52 -26.84 12.31
CA TRP A 3 7.66 -27.98 12.04
C TRP A 3 8.31 -29.00 11.11
N GLN A 4 9.13 -28.53 10.16
CA GLN A 4 9.89 -29.38 9.24
C GLN A 4 10.88 -30.32 9.96
N ASP A 5 11.41 -29.92 11.14
CA ASP A 5 12.31 -30.77 11.93
C ASP A 5 11.62 -32.03 12.46
N PHE A 6 10.28 -31.98 12.59
CA PHE A 6 9.47 -33.11 13.07
C PHE A 6 8.83 -33.93 11.97
N MET A 7 8.39 -33.25 10.91
CA MET A 7 7.52 -33.82 9.91
C MET A 7 8.19 -33.96 8.54
N GLY A 8 9.40 -33.39 8.39
CA GLY A 8 10.09 -33.24 7.11
C GLY A 8 9.54 -32.13 6.23
N ASP A 9 10.29 -31.78 5.20
CA ASP A 9 10.07 -30.59 4.35
C ASP A 9 8.75 -30.60 3.58
N LEU A 10 8.19 -31.75 3.31
CA LEU A 10 6.95 -31.89 2.56
C LEU A 10 5.73 -32.03 3.49
N GLU A 11 5.81 -32.88 4.50
CA GLU A 11 4.65 -33.30 5.28
C GLU A 11 4.07 -32.20 6.18
N TYR A 12 4.88 -31.28 6.69
CA TYR A 12 4.34 -30.23 7.55
C TYR A 12 3.34 -29.30 6.81
N VAL A 13 3.61 -28.93 5.54
CA VAL A 13 2.69 -28.12 4.73
C VAL A 13 1.49 -28.95 4.29
N ARG A 14 1.72 -30.19 3.84
CA ARG A 14 0.65 -31.13 3.44
C ARG A 14 -0.34 -31.39 4.57
N GLN A 15 0.19 -31.59 5.79
CA GLN A 15 -0.65 -31.76 6.97
C GLN A 15 -1.44 -30.50 7.30
N ALA A 16 -0.83 -29.31 7.24
CA ALA A 16 -1.51 -28.05 7.48
C ALA A 16 -2.65 -27.82 6.47
N VAL A 17 -2.38 -28.04 5.18
CA VAL A 17 -3.40 -27.94 4.11
C VAL A 17 -4.54 -28.93 4.35
N ARG A 18 -4.23 -30.19 4.66
CA ARG A 18 -5.24 -31.24 4.93
C ARG A 18 -6.15 -30.88 6.11
N LEU A 19 -5.56 -30.33 7.19
CA LEU A 19 -6.34 -29.89 8.36
C LEU A 19 -7.19 -28.65 8.05
N ALA A 20 -6.64 -27.68 7.32
CA ALA A 20 -7.38 -26.52 6.89
C ALA A 20 -8.57 -26.87 5.99
N ARG A 21 -8.38 -27.81 5.05
CA ARG A 21 -9.48 -28.31 4.19
C ARG A 21 -10.51 -29.14 4.97
N LYS A 22 -10.09 -29.87 5.98
CA LYS A 22 -11.00 -30.73 6.79
C LYS A 22 -11.88 -29.91 7.74
N TYR A 23 -11.35 -28.85 8.32
CA TYR A 23 -12.02 -28.11 9.40
C TYR A 23 -12.39 -26.66 9.04
N GLY A 24 -11.85 -26.13 7.94
CA GLY A 24 -12.19 -24.81 7.42
C GLY A 24 -13.47 -24.83 6.58
N PRO A 25 -13.98 -23.65 6.20
CA PRO A 25 -15.07 -23.53 5.22
C PRO A 25 -14.69 -24.18 3.87
N ASP A 26 -15.70 -24.69 3.14
CA ASP A 26 -15.48 -25.36 1.85
C ASP A 26 -14.81 -24.48 0.79
N ASP A 27 -15.03 -23.16 0.88
CA ASP A 27 -14.52 -22.15 -0.05
C ASP A 27 -13.23 -21.46 0.42
N VAL A 28 -12.64 -21.89 1.57
CA VAL A 28 -11.43 -21.27 2.12
C VAL A 28 -10.29 -21.29 1.10
N LYS A 29 -9.60 -20.16 0.96
CA LYS A 29 -8.41 -20.03 0.13
C LYS A 29 -7.15 -20.07 0.99
N LEU A 30 -6.25 -20.98 0.65
CA LEU A 30 -5.00 -21.20 1.38
C LEU A 30 -3.83 -20.54 0.67
N PHE A 31 -3.14 -19.67 1.38
CA PHE A 31 -2.00 -18.92 0.86
C PHE A 31 -0.71 -19.28 1.61
N ILE A 32 0.37 -19.37 0.87
CA ILE A 32 1.71 -19.26 1.47
C ILE A 32 2.08 -17.80 1.44
N ASN A 33 2.33 -17.23 2.62
CA ASN A 33 2.59 -15.79 2.78
C ASN A 33 3.99 -15.58 3.35
N ASP A 34 4.80 -14.73 2.71
CA ASP A 34 6.16 -14.46 3.17
C ASP A 34 6.58 -13.02 2.86
N TYR A 35 7.66 -12.55 3.49
CA TYR A 35 8.24 -11.23 3.32
C TYR A 35 9.45 -11.26 2.37
N ASN A 36 9.84 -10.10 1.85
CA ASN A 36 11.00 -9.93 0.95
C ASN A 36 10.93 -10.77 -0.34
N LEU A 37 9.72 -11.04 -0.84
CA LEU A 37 9.57 -11.74 -2.13
C LEU A 37 9.96 -10.84 -3.31
N GLU A 38 9.94 -9.52 -3.10
CA GLU A 38 10.35 -8.46 -4.03
C GLU A 38 11.85 -8.15 -3.99
N SER A 39 12.65 -8.95 -3.29
CA SER A 39 14.04 -8.66 -2.97
C SER A 39 14.92 -8.43 -4.20
N PHE A 40 15.55 -7.25 -4.26
CA PHE A 40 16.46 -6.86 -5.34
C PHE A 40 17.91 -7.34 -5.12
N TRP A 41 18.27 -7.64 -3.87
CA TRP A 41 19.64 -8.07 -3.51
C TRP A 41 19.95 -9.52 -3.86
N ASP A 42 18.93 -10.33 -4.12
CA ASP A 42 19.06 -11.74 -4.49
C ASP A 42 18.27 -12.13 -5.76
N ASP A 43 17.84 -11.14 -6.54
CA ASP A 43 17.08 -11.32 -7.78
C ASP A 43 15.80 -12.16 -7.59
N ASN A 44 14.99 -11.83 -6.56
CA ASN A 44 13.77 -12.56 -6.19
C ASN A 44 14.00 -14.07 -5.94
N LYS A 45 15.18 -14.47 -5.49
CA LYS A 45 15.54 -15.87 -5.25
C LYS A 45 14.58 -16.54 -4.26
N LYS A 46 14.20 -15.81 -3.20
CA LYS A 46 13.25 -16.30 -2.20
C LYS A 46 11.91 -16.66 -2.82
N LEU A 47 11.35 -15.80 -3.68
CA LEU A 47 10.10 -16.07 -4.40
C LEU A 47 10.24 -17.28 -5.36
N LYS A 48 11.33 -17.33 -6.12
CA LYS A 48 11.61 -18.45 -7.03
C LYS A 48 11.66 -19.79 -6.28
N SER A 49 12.30 -19.79 -5.10
CA SER A 49 12.33 -20.95 -4.20
C SER A 49 10.94 -21.29 -3.66
N LEU A 50 10.14 -20.30 -3.25
CA LEU A 50 8.78 -20.52 -2.76
C LEU A 50 7.88 -21.16 -3.84
N ILE A 51 7.94 -20.66 -5.08
CA ILE A 51 7.19 -21.25 -6.21
C ILE A 51 7.61 -22.69 -6.47
N HIS A 52 8.90 -22.99 -6.42
CA HIS A 52 9.42 -24.35 -6.52
C HIS A 52 8.84 -25.26 -5.41
N TRP A 53 8.91 -24.83 -4.15
CA TRP A 53 8.38 -25.61 -3.02
C TRP A 53 6.87 -25.83 -3.08
N ILE A 54 6.09 -24.86 -3.57
CA ILE A 54 4.66 -25.05 -3.80
C ILE A 54 4.45 -26.22 -4.78
N GLY A 55 5.23 -26.30 -5.85
CA GLY A 55 5.18 -27.44 -6.77
C GLY A 55 5.51 -28.79 -6.09
N GLU A 56 6.55 -28.81 -5.24
CA GLU A 56 6.92 -30.02 -4.48
C GLU A 56 5.83 -30.44 -3.48
N TRP A 57 5.20 -29.52 -2.79
CA TRP A 57 4.10 -29.83 -1.88
C TRP A 57 2.87 -30.38 -2.61
N GLU A 58 2.56 -29.85 -3.78
CA GLU A 58 1.42 -30.26 -4.61
C GLU A 58 1.68 -31.52 -5.45
N ALA A 59 2.93 -32.01 -5.51
CA ALA A 59 3.28 -33.20 -6.28
C ALA A 59 2.60 -34.50 -5.82
N ASP A 60 1.98 -34.49 -4.63
CA ASP A 60 1.15 -35.62 -4.13
C ASP A 60 -0.22 -35.69 -4.84
N GLY A 61 -0.60 -34.69 -5.64
CA GLY A 61 -1.86 -34.68 -6.38
C GLY A 61 -3.11 -34.38 -5.54
N VAL A 62 -2.98 -34.17 -4.22
CA VAL A 62 -4.10 -33.91 -3.29
C VAL A 62 -3.91 -32.61 -2.51
N THR A 63 -2.68 -32.21 -2.24
CA THR A 63 -2.36 -30.92 -1.63
C THR A 63 -2.62 -29.81 -2.65
N HIS A 64 -3.39 -28.79 -2.27
CA HIS A 64 -3.66 -27.65 -3.13
C HIS A 64 -3.53 -26.36 -2.36
N ILE A 65 -2.61 -25.49 -2.84
CA ILE A 65 -2.35 -24.13 -2.36
C ILE A 65 -2.97 -23.17 -3.36
N ASP A 66 -3.91 -22.35 -2.91
CA ASP A 66 -4.66 -21.45 -3.80
C ASP A 66 -3.84 -20.22 -4.24
N GLY A 67 -2.98 -19.70 -3.35
CA GLY A 67 -2.33 -18.43 -3.62
C GLY A 67 -0.97 -18.23 -2.98
N ILE A 68 -0.30 -17.18 -3.45
CA ILE A 68 0.95 -16.67 -2.89
C ILE A 68 0.67 -15.26 -2.35
N GLY A 69 0.99 -15.03 -1.08
CA GLY A 69 0.96 -13.71 -0.43
C GLY A 69 2.36 -13.14 -0.30
N THR A 70 2.50 -11.83 -0.55
CA THR A 70 3.70 -11.06 -0.22
C THR A 70 3.38 -10.02 0.81
N GLN A 71 4.17 -9.90 1.89
CA GLN A 71 3.95 -8.91 2.93
C GLN A 71 4.20 -7.48 2.41
N MET A 72 5.24 -7.27 1.63
CA MET A 72 5.60 -5.98 1.03
C MET A 72 5.85 -4.85 2.05
N HIS A 73 6.69 -5.11 3.03
CA HIS A 73 7.23 -4.07 3.91
C HIS A 73 8.38 -3.34 3.22
N LEU A 74 8.08 -2.23 2.58
CA LEU A 74 8.99 -1.54 1.69
C LEU A 74 9.60 -0.27 2.31
N SER A 75 10.58 0.30 1.62
CA SER A 75 11.02 1.69 1.77
C SER A 75 11.07 2.36 0.39
N CYS A 76 10.58 3.60 0.31
CA CYS A 76 10.87 4.50 -0.79
C CYS A 76 12.30 5.04 -0.60
N SER A 77 13.05 5.28 -1.66
CA SER A 77 14.40 5.83 -1.56
C SER A 77 14.52 7.18 -2.25
N MET A 78 15.30 8.08 -1.68
CA MET A 78 15.67 9.34 -2.33
C MET A 78 16.76 9.14 -3.42
N ASP A 79 17.46 8.00 -3.42
CA ASP A 79 18.36 7.61 -4.51
C ASP A 79 17.57 6.99 -5.68
N ASP A 80 17.71 7.59 -6.85
CA ASP A 80 16.98 7.17 -8.05
C ASP A 80 17.39 5.76 -8.53
N GLY A 81 18.66 5.44 -8.45
CA GLY A 81 19.18 4.13 -8.86
C GLY A 81 18.59 3.01 -8.03
N THR A 82 18.60 3.18 -6.71
CA THR A 82 17.99 2.26 -5.75
C THR A 82 16.50 2.11 -5.99
N LEU A 83 15.77 3.23 -6.18
CA LEU A 83 14.33 3.19 -6.40
C LEU A 83 13.97 2.46 -7.70
N GLN A 84 14.70 2.70 -8.80
CA GLN A 84 14.48 2.01 -10.06
C GLN A 84 14.80 0.51 -9.96
N ASN A 85 15.86 0.15 -9.24
CA ASN A 85 16.19 -1.25 -9.00
C ASN A 85 15.09 -1.96 -8.19
N ARG A 86 14.58 -1.34 -7.12
CA ARG A 86 13.42 -1.85 -6.36
C ARG A 86 12.20 -2.03 -7.25
N LYS A 87 11.86 -1.03 -8.07
CA LYS A 87 10.75 -1.11 -9.03
C LYS A 87 10.88 -2.31 -9.98
N LYS A 88 12.04 -2.49 -10.57
CA LYS A 88 12.31 -3.63 -11.47
C LYS A 88 11.98 -4.97 -10.80
N HIS A 89 12.43 -5.18 -9.56
CA HIS A 89 12.24 -6.46 -8.87
C HIS A 89 10.82 -6.64 -8.32
N ILE A 90 10.11 -5.57 -7.98
CA ILE A 90 8.67 -5.63 -7.67
C ILE A 90 7.86 -6.04 -8.90
N GLU A 91 8.14 -5.45 -10.06
CA GLU A 91 7.47 -5.84 -11.31
C GLU A 91 7.79 -7.30 -11.67
N GLN A 92 9.06 -7.72 -11.54
CA GLN A 92 9.47 -9.10 -11.72
C GLN A 92 8.76 -10.05 -10.76
N MET A 93 8.63 -9.68 -9.48
CA MET A 93 7.88 -10.45 -8.47
C MET A 93 6.45 -10.69 -8.93
N PHE A 94 5.70 -9.64 -9.31
CA PHE A 94 4.32 -9.80 -9.76
C PHE A 94 4.21 -10.65 -11.03
N ARG A 95 5.16 -10.54 -11.96
CA ARG A 95 5.22 -11.41 -13.16
C ARG A 95 5.44 -12.88 -12.79
N LEU A 96 6.36 -13.17 -11.87
CA LEU A 96 6.63 -14.53 -11.40
C LEU A 96 5.43 -15.12 -10.65
N MET A 97 4.79 -14.33 -9.78
CA MET A 97 3.59 -14.76 -9.07
C MET A 97 2.45 -15.04 -10.05
N ALA A 98 2.20 -14.16 -11.02
CA ALA A 98 1.18 -14.36 -12.05
C ALA A 98 1.47 -15.61 -12.90
N ALA A 99 2.73 -15.81 -13.31
CA ALA A 99 3.15 -16.96 -14.11
C ALA A 99 3.00 -18.31 -13.36
N SER A 100 2.94 -18.31 -12.04
CA SER A 100 2.68 -19.53 -11.24
C SER A 100 1.24 -20.02 -11.36
N GLY A 101 0.32 -19.22 -11.91
CA GLY A 101 -1.11 -19.55 -11.99
C GLY A 101 -1.86 -19.43 -10.66
N LYS A 102 -1.19 -19.03 -9.58
CA LYS A 102 -1.77 -18.88 -8.24
C LYS A 102 -2.48 -17.55 -8.06
N LEU A 103 -3.41 -17.47 -7.11
CA LEU A 103 -3.94 -16.20 -6.64
C LEU A 103 -2.81 -15.36 -6.03
N VAL A 104 -2.85 -14.05 -6.24
CA VAL A 104 -1.80 -13.12 -5.79
C VAL A 104 -2.37 -12.11 -4.81
N ARG A 105 -1.79 -12.06 -3.62
CA ARG A 105 -2.18 -11.12 -2.57
C ARG A 105 -0.97 -10.32 -2.09
N VAL A 106 -1.17 -9.01 -1.90
CA VAL A 106 -0.30 -8.19 -1.05
C VAL A 106 -0.96 -8.12 0.32
N SER A 107 -0.32 -8.68 1.36
CA SER A 107 -0.97 -8.95 2.64
C SER A 107 -0.75 -7.88 3.70
N GLU A 108 0.38 -7.15 3.64
CA GLU A 108 0.84 -6.29 4.73
C GLU A 108 1.56 -5.03 4.22
N PHE A 109 1.06 -4.44 3.16
CA PHE A 109 1.73 -3.32 2.51
C PHE A 109 1.94 -2.14 3.45
N ASP A 110 3.18 -1.79 3.73
CA ASP A 110 3.59 -0.53 4.33
C ASP A 110 4.87 0.00 3.67
N MET A 111 5.15 1.29 3.87
CA MET A 111 6.29 1.92 3.21
C MET A 111 6.95 2.97 4.10
N GLY A 112 8.21 2.75 4.48
CA GLY A 112 9.08 3.77 5.06
C GLY A 112 9.72 4.65 3.98
N MET A 113 10.62 5.54 4.43
CA MET A 113 11.43 6.40 3.58
C MET A 113 12.90 6.23 3.94
N ASP A 114 13.75 6.10 2.92
CA ASP A 114 15.20 6.14 3.05
C ASP A 114 15.74 7.41 2.39
N ASP A 115 16.72 8.06 3.01
CA ASP A 115 17.46 9.18 2.42
C ASP A 115 18.33 8.73 1.22
N ALA A 116 19.05 9.65 0.59
CA ALA A 116 19.92 9.34 -0.56
C ALA A 116 21.11 8.42 -0.18
N SER A 117 21.45 8.32 1.09
CA SER A 117 22.51 7.44 1.61
C SER A 117 21.97 6.08 2.08
N GLY A 118 20.65 5.86 2.02
CA GLY A 118 19.99 4.62 2.42
C GLY A 118 19.65 4.54 3.91
N ASN A 119 19.75 5.65 4.68
CA ASN A 119 19.32 5.67 6.07
C ASN A 119 17.83 5.90 6.16
N ALA A 120 17.17 5.24 7.13
CA ALA A 120 15.76 5.44 7.39
C ALA A 120 15.49 6.87 7.88
N VAL A 121 14.46 7.52 7.29
CA VAL A 121 14.04 8.88 7.65
C VAL A 121 12.96 8.80 8.74
N ALA A 122 13.13 9.56 9.81
CA ALA A 122 12.10 9.66 10.84
C ALA A 122 10.89 10.46 10.36
N THR A 123 9.71 10.19 10.95
CA THR A 123 8.47 10.89 10.54
C THR A 123 8.59 12.41 10.64
N ALA A 124 9.27 12.93 11.66
CA ALA A 124 9.46 14.39 11.83
C ALA A 124 10.40 15.03 10.82
N ASP A 125 11.25 14.24 10.15
CA ASP A 125 12.26 14.70 9.19
C ASP A 125 11.78 14.60 7.73
N MET A 126 10.53 14.17 7.53
CA MET A 126 9.94 14.04 6.20
C MET A 126 9.70 15.40 5.56
N THR A 127 10.30 15.61 4.39
CA THR A 127 10.07 16.81 3.56
C THR A 127 8.86 16.62 2.62
N GLU A 128 8.35 17.72 2.07
CA GLU A 128 7.28 17.68 1.08
C GLU A 128 7.66 16.85 -0.16
N GLU A 129 8.91 16.95 -0.62
CA GLU A 129 9.44 16.16 -1.73
C GLU A 129 9.40 14.66 -1.43
N MET A 130 9.80 14.25 -0.21
CA MET A 130 9.76 12.86 0.24
C MET A 130 8.31 12.34 0.28
N HIS A 131 7.37 13.14 0.80
CA HIS A 131 5.96 12.79 0.81
C HIS A 131 5.39 12.58 -0.59
N GLN A 132 5.71 13.47 -1.52
CA GLN A 132 5.27 13.36 -2.92
C GLN A 132 5.92 12.16 -3.62
N ARG A 133 7.19 11.90 -3.39
CA ARG A 133 7.91 10.75 -3.94
C ARG A 133 7.33 9.43 -3.44
N MET A 134 7.03 9.33 -2.15
CA MET A 134 6.35 8.19 -1.55
C MET A 134 4.96 7.97 -2.18
N ALA A 135 4.17 9.03 -2.36
CA ALA A 135 2.86 8.95 -3.01
C ALA A 135 2.95 8.41 -4.45
N ASN A 136 3.91 8.90 -5.23
CA ASN A 136 4.14 8.44 -6.59
C ASN A 136 4.58 6.96 -6.63
N TYR A 137 5.30 6.52 -5.61
CA TYR A 137 5.72 5.12 -5.52
C TYR A 137 4.55 4.21 -5.12
N TYR A 138 3.68 4.62 -4.18
CA TYR A 138 2.43 3.92 -3.88
C TYR A 138 1.56 3.75 -5.13
N GLU A 139 1.32 4.84 -5.87
CA GLU A 139 0.57 4.82 -7.12
C GLU A 139 1.16 3.84 -8.14
N TRP A 140 2.48 3.88 -8.30
CA TRP A 140 3.18 2.99 -9.22
C TRP A 140 3.04 1.52 -8.82
N ILE A 141 3.23 1.17 -7.54
CA ILE A 141 3.15 -0.22 -7.04
C ILE A 141 1.74 -0.78 -7.26
N VAL A 142 0.72 -0.04 -6.81
CA VAL A 142 -0.68 -0.47 -6.93
C VAL A 142 -1.09 -0.63 -8.39
N SER A 143 -0.73 0.35 -9.25
CA SER A 143 -0.97 0.27 -10.70
C SER A 143 -0.23 -0.90 -11.34
N THR A 144 1.00 -1.19 -10.89
CA THR A 144 1.80 -2.31 -11.42
C THR A 144 1.17 -3.66 -11.05
N TYR A 145 0.70 -3.82 -9.81
CA TYR A 145 -0.06 -5.01 -9.41
C TYR A 145 -1.28 -5.23 -10.31
N LEU A 146 -2.13 -4.21 -10.46
CA LEU A 146 -3.36 -4.29 -11.26
C LEU A 146 -3.11 -4.54 -12.75
N LYS A 147 -1.98 -4.07 -13.29
CA LYS A 147 -1.61 -4.26 -14.71
C LYS A 147 -0.92 -5.58 -14.98
N THR A 148 -0.17 -6.09 -14.02
CA THR A 148 0.72 -7.26 -14.22
C THR A 148 0.05 -8.57 -13.82
N VAL A 149 -0.76 -8.55 -12.75
CA VAL A 149 -1.49 -9.73 -12.29
C VAL A 149 -2.83 -9.80 -13.03
N PRO A 150 -3.16 -10.94 -13.69
CA PRO A 150 -4.45 -11.13 -14.34
C PRO A 150 -5.63 -10.91 -13.36
N PRO A 151 -6.74 -10.29 -13.77
CA PRO A 151 -7.87 -9.99 -12.88
C PRO A 151 -8.37 -11.19 -12.08
N GLU A 152 -8.40 -12.37 -12.68
CA GLU A 152 -8.84 -13.63 -12.05
C GLU A 152 -7.88 -14.15 -10.98
N GLN A 153 -6.64 -13.68 -10.98
CA GLN A 153 -5.63 -14.00 -9.97
C GLN A 153 -5.50 -12.92 -8.89
N GLN A 154 -6.13 -11.75 -9.06
CA GLN A 154 -6.02 -10.65 -8.09
C GLN A 154 -6.84 -10.96 -6.84
N TRP A 155 -6.15 -11.18 -5.70
CA TRP A 155 -6.80 -11.40 -4.40
C TRP A 155 -6.83 -10.14 -3.51
N GLY A 156 -6.17 -9.08 -3.94
CA GLY A 156 -6.21 -7.76 -3.32
C GLY A 156 -4.93 -7.32 -2.64
N ILE A 157 -4.96 -6.08 -2.15
CA ILE A 157 -3.88 -5.43 -1.42
C ILE A 157 -4.41 -4.98 -0.07
N CYS A 158 -3.72 -5.37 1.01
CA CYS A 158 -4.02 -4.98 2.38
C CYS A 158 -2.94 -4.03 2.90
N GLN A 159 -3.34 -2.87 3.43
CA GLN A 159 -2.45 -1.95 4.13
C GLN A 159 -2.16 -2.49 5.55
N TRP A 160 -0.87 -2.51 5.96
CA TRP A 160 -0.47 -2.96 7.29
C TRP A 160 -0.61 -1.85 8.33
N CYS A 161 0.14 -0.76 8.15
CA CYS A 161 0.08 0.37 9.06
C CYS A 161 -0.94 1.42 8.57
N MET A 162 -1.98 1.68 9.36
CA MET A 162 -2.93 2.76 9.07
C MET A 162 -2.26 4.12 9.24
N THR A 163 -1.62 4.34 10.39
CA THR A 163 -0.94 5.58 10.76
C THR A 163 0.58 5.41 10.75
N ASP A 164 1.29 6.53 10.80
CA ASP A 164 2.72 6.54 11.04
C ASP A 164 3.05 5.85 12.36
N SER A 165 4.20 5.18 12.40
CA SER A 165 4.63 4.43 13.58
C SER A 165 5.22 5.38 14.63
N PRO A 166 4.68 5.41 15.86
CA PRO A 166 5.17 6.32 16.88
C PRO A 166 6.55 5.91 17.41
N VAL A 167 7.20 6.85 18.10
CA VAL A 167 8.41 6.56 18.89
C VAL A 167 8.09 5.45 19.90
N GLY A 168 8.95 4.45 19.98
CA GLY A 168 8.77 3.31 20.90
C GLY A 168 7.84 2.21 20.39
N SER A 169 7.33 2.31 19.16
CA SER A 169 6.61 1.20 18.51
C SER A 169 7.54 -0.03 18.38
N GLY A 170 6.96 -1.22 18.52
CA GLY A 170 7.65 -2.48 18.23
C GLY A 170 7.85 -2.74 16.74
N TRP A 171 7.18 -1.99 15.87
CA TRP A 171 7.28 -2.11 14.42
C TRP A 171 7.71 -0.78 13.81
N ARG A 172 8.88 -0.77 13.14
CA ARG A 172 9.43 0.37 12.38
C ARG A 172 9.23 1.71 13.11
N ALA A 173 9.66 1.76 14.39
CA ALA A 173 9.46 2.90 15.29
C ALA A 173 9.88 4.23 14.66
N ASN A 174 9.09 5.28 14.88
CA ASN A 174 9.35 6.64 14.43
C ASN A 174 9.52 6.77 12.90
N THR A 175 8.78 5.97 12.11
CA THR A 175 8.87 6.02 10.65
C THR A 175 7.51 6.33 9.98
N PRO A 176 7.52 6.94 8.76
CA PRO A 176 6.33 7.41 8.08
C PRO A 176 5.56 6.29 7.34
N VAL A 177 5.36 5.12 7.97
CA VAL A 177 4.84 3.90 7.32
C VAL A 177 3.36 3.92 6.99
N GLY A 178 2.59 4.80 7.62
CA GLY A 178 1.14 4.88 7.43
C GLY A 178 0.73 5.69 6.20
N VAL A 179 -0.51 5.50 5.78
CA VAL A 179 -1.17 6.36 4.79
C VAL A 179 -1.91 7.54 5.44
N TRP A 180 -1.96 7.56 6.78
CA TRP A 180 -2.44 8.65 7.63
C TRP A 180 -1.34 9.08 8.59
N THR A 181 -1.37 10.33 9.04
CA THR A 181 -0.51 10.81 10.13
C THR A 181 -0.93 10.18 11.47
N GLY A 182 -0.10 10.33 12.51
CA GLY A 182 -0.47 9.93 13.87
C GLY A 182 -1.73 10.64 14.39
N ASP A 183 -2.06 11.83 13.88
CA ASP A 183 -3.26 12.61 14.21
C ASP A 183 -4.42 12.36 13.21
N PHE A 184 -4.36 11.29 12.45
CA PHE A 184 -5.40 10.85 11.52
C PHE A 184 -5.69 11.80 10.34
N TYR A 185 -4.73 12.59 9.89
CA TYR A 185 -4.82 13.32 8.64
C TYR A 185 -4.32 12.46 7.47
N ARG A 186 -5.00 12.56 6.31
CA ARG A 186 -4.58 11.87 5.08
C ARG A 186 -3.24 12.40 4.60
N LYS A 187 -2.30 11.49 4.34
CA LYS A 187 -0.99 11.81 3.77
C LYS A 187 -1.05 11.80 2.24
N HIS A 188 -0.01 12.29 1.60
CA HIS A 188 0.20 12.15 0.14
C HIS A 188 0.18 10.68 -0.29
N ALA A 189 0.71 9.78 0.53
CA ALA A 189 0.68 8.33 0.33
C ALA A 189 -0.74 7.78 0.14
N TYR A 190 -1.74 8.26 0.92
CA TYR A 190 -3.15 7.91 0.73
C TYR A 190 -3.63 8.29 -0.67
N ALA A 191 -3.29 9.50 -1.12
CA ALA A 191 -3.67 9.96 -2.46
C ALA A 191 -3.03 9.10 -3.56
N GLY A 192 -1.75 8.75 -3.41
CA GLY A 192 -1.05 7.85 -4.33
C GLY A 192 -1.69 6.47 -4.39
N TYR A 193 -2.03 5.90 -3.23
CA TYR A 193 -2.70 4.61 -3.15
C TYR A 193 -4.05 4.62 -3.90
N VAL A 194 -4.89 5.63 -3.64
CA VAL A 194 -6.20 5.78 -4.31
C VAL A 194 -6.05 5.96 -5.83
N ARG A 195 -5.10 6.79 -6.29
CA ARG A 195 -4.83 6.95 -7.74
C ARG A 195 -4.36 5.65 -8.38
N GLY A 196 -3.51 4.89 -7.68
CA GLY A 196 -3.08 3.56 -8.13
C GLY A 196 -4.24 2.59 -8.37
N LEU A 197 -5.30 2.67 -7.56
CA LEU A 197 -6.55 1.92 -7.72
C LEU A 197 -7.47 2.50 -8.83
N GLY A 198 -7.07 3.56 -9.53
CA GLY A 198 -7.89 4.24 -10.52
C GLY A 198 -8.93 5.21 -9.94
N GLY A 199 -8.87 5.47 -8.63
CA GLY A 199 -9.73 6.43 -7.95
C GLY A 199 -9.31 7.89 -8.18
N LYS A 200 -10.26 8.80 -8.00
CA LYS A 200 -9.99 10.24 -7.95
C LYS A 200 -9.88 10.67 -6.49
N VAL A 201 -8.78 11.33 -6.15
CA VAL A 201 -8.66 11.97 -4.83
C VAL A 201 -9.35 13.33 -4.94
N GLN A 202 -10.46 13.48 -4.26
CA GLN A 202 -10.98 14.83 -3.98
C GLN A 202 -10.03 15.45 -2.94
N THR A 203 -9.10 16.27 -3.40
CA THR A 203 -8.49 17.29 -2.57
C THR A 203 -9.60 18.30 -2.27
N GLY A 204 -9.82 18.69 -1.02
CA GLY A 204 -10.92 19.56 -0.63
C GLY A 204 -10.90 20.99 -1.23
N ILE A 205 -10.05 21.20 -2.23
CA ILE A 205 -10.04 22.30 -3.17
C ILE A 205 -10.07 21.63 -4.54
N GLU A 206 -11.27 21.32 -5.07
CA GLU A 206 -11.40 21.36 -6.51
C GLU A 206 -10.83 22.71 -6.93
N THR A 207 -9.81 22.73 -7.78
CA THR A 207 -9.50 23.93 -8.55
C THR A 207 -10.84 24.35 -9.12
N VAL A 208 -11.41 25.41 -8.57
CA VAL A 208 -12.55 26.08 -9.17
C VAL A 208 -12.07 26.37 -10.57
N GLY A 209 -12.49 25.56 -11.53
CA GLY A 209 -12.24 25.80 -12.93
C GLY A 209 -12.62 27.26 -13.13
N GLN A 210 -11.84 28.01 -13.88
CA GLN A 210 -11.98 29.44 -14.08
C GLN A 210 -13.33 29.80 -14.78
N ASP A 211 -14.42 29.24 -14.30
CA ASP A 211 -15.75 29.73 -14.57
C ASP A 211 -16.09 30.79 -13.50
N ALA A 212 -15.37 31.93 -13.63
CA ALA A 212 -15.63 33.11 -12.82
C ALA A 212 -17.07 33.67 -12.96
N THR A 213 -17.91 32.98 -13.71
CA THR A 213 -19.32 33.36 -13.92
C THR A 213 -20.29 32.69 -12.93
N ARG A 214 -19.81 31.79 -12.04
CA ARG A 214 -20.64 31.06 -11.06
C ARG A 214 -20.22 31.21 -9.60
N ALA A 215 -19.55 32.28 -9.22
CA ALA A 215 -19.40 32.58 -7.79
C ALA A 215 -20.80 32.70 -7.17
N PRO A 216 -21.15 31.92 -6.11
CA PRO A 216 -22.45 32.05 -5.48
C PRO A 216 -22.63 33.48 -4.98
N LYS A 217 -23.65 34.18 -5.50
CA LYS A 217 -23.97 35.51 -5.04
C LYS A 217 -24.52 35.44 -3.61
N GLY A 218 -23.98 36.24 -2.74
CA GLY A 218 -24.42 36.32 -1.36
C GLY A 218 -23.29 36.42 -0.36
N ILE A 219 -23.63 36.44 0.91
CA ILE A 219 -22.71 36.55 2.05
C ILE A 219 -22.61 35.18 2.68
N TYR A 220 -21.38 34.70 2.90
CA TYR A 220 -21.16 33.38 3.52
C TYR A 220 -20.08 33.49 4.61
N THR A 221 -20.20 32.69 5.66
CA THR A 221 -19.11 32.47 6.61
C THR A 221 -17.96 31.71 5.94
N LEU A 222 -16.78 31.66 6.56
CA LEU A 222 -15.67 30.82 6.09
C LEU A 222 -16.03 29.31 6.07
N GLY A 223 -16.99 28.89 6.90
CA GLY A 223 -17.52 27.52 6.93
C GLY A 223 -18.61 27.25 5.87
N GLY A 224 -18.91 28.22 4.98
CA GLY A 224 -19.88 28.04 3.88
C GLY A 224 -21.35 28.25 4.27
N GLN A 225 -21.66 28.69 5.51
CA GLN A 225 -23.02 29.04 5.93
C GLN A 225 -23.43 30.37 5.32
N LYS A 226 -24.58 30.41 4.65
CA LYS A 226 -25.14 31.65 4.06
C LYS A 226 -25.66 32.57 5.18
N LEU A 227 -25.35 33.86 5.04
CA LEU A 227 -25.80 34.92 5.94
C LEU A 227 -26.75 35.84 5.23
N ASP A 228 -27.77 36.35 5.91
CA ASP A 228 -28.74 37.31 5.36
C ASP A 228 -28.22 38.75 5.38
N ARG A 229 -27.20 39.03 6.20
CA ARG A 229 -26.56 40.32 6.33
C ARG A 229 -25.10 40.22 6.75
N LEU A 230 -24.31 41.26 6.49
CA LEU A 230 -22.93 41.35 6.95
C LEU A 230 -22.87 41.38 8.50
N PRO A 231 -22.02 40.56 9.13
CA PRO A 231 -21.79 40.65 10.58
C PRO A 231 -21.03 41.96 10.91
N ALA A 232 -21.13 42.40 12.16
CA ALA A 232 -20.41 43.63 12.60
C ALA A 232 -18.88 43.44 12.63
N HIS A 233 -18.42 42.22 12.85
CA HIS A 233 -16.98 41.85 12.92
C HIS A 233 -16.78 40.46 12.38
N GLY A 234 -15.58 40.18 11.85
CA GLY A 234 -15.17 38.85 11.42
C GLY A 234 -14.74 38.78 9.96
N VAL A 235 -14.62 37.56 9.43
CA VAL A 235 -14.25 37.30 8.04
C VAL A 235 -15.41 36.61 7.34
N VAL A 236 -15.82 37.12 6.21
CA VAL A 236 -16.89 36.56 5.37
C VAL A 236 -16.45 36.50 3.90
N ILE A 237 -17.17 35.70 3.13
CA ILE A 237 -17.07 35.64 1.67
C ILE A 237 -18.31 36.33 1.11
N VAL A 238 -18.09 37.38 0.35
CA VAL A 238 -19.16 38.14 -0.34
C VAL A 238 -18.92 38.00 -1.84
N ASP A 239 -19.87 37.42 -2.55
CA ASP A 239 -19.81 37.18 -3.99
C ASP A 239 -18.46 36.58 -4.43
N GLY A 240 -17.99 35.57 -3.65
CA GLY A 240 -16.74 34.86 -3.89
C GLY A 240 -15.46 35.60 -3.45
N LYS A 241 -15.56 36.77 -2.83
CA LYS A 241 -14.40 37.56 -2.33
C LYS A 241 -14.35 37.55 -0.80
N LYS A 242 -13.16 37.33 -0.25
CA LYS A 242 -12.92 37.42 1.20
C LYS A 242 -12.98 38.88 1.65
N ILE A 243 -13.83 39.18 2.61
CA ILE A 243 -13.96 40.49 3.26
C ILE A 243 -13.69 40.34 4.76
N VAL A 244 -12.85 41.22 5.30
CA VAL A 244 -12.58 41.34 6.73
C VAL A 244 -13.34 42.55 7.24
N MET A 245 -14.17 42.40 8.25
CA MET A 245 -15.01 43.41 8.88
C MET A 245 -14.40 43.86 10.20
#